data_99608e40e0b95420f7b23785d8b042a4
#
_entry.id   99608e40e0b95420f7b23785d8b042a4
#
_cell.length_a   1.000
_cell.length_b   1.000
_cell.length_c   1.000
_cell.angle_alpha   90.00
_cell.angle_beta   90.00
_cell.angle_gamma   90.00
#
_symmetry.space_group_name_H-M   'P 1'
#
loop_
_entity.id
_entity.type
_entity.pdbx_description
1 polymer ?
#
loop_
_entity_poly.entity_id
_entity_poly.type
_entity_poly.pdbx_seq_one_letter_code
_entity_poly.pdbx_strand_id
1 'polypeptide(L)'
;DVEKKYDLHLWLLAANERLFYGYYDYHIFSENEVLSILEQEIKLFESILDEIKPDFLVTTTNMHHNHLFYQICVAKKIKVLFMTPTRLGGRCMMSHDADTLPSQLNIPNPKNDLTFNELQKYQKSFSLFAESEKFIEGFSNSRFNLIKAAFQFVFVSNNSNIDTHYSYYGRTKFRVLINSIFDVIKTKYRTKFIEKIFLKQIPDVNFVFFPLHLDPERSLLLHAPFYLNQLEIIRNIAKSLPIGYKLFVKEH
;
A
#
# COMPACT_ATOMS: atom_id res chain seq x y z
N ASP A 1 16.41 23.07 -5.62
CA ASP A 1 17.44 22.60 -4.69
C ASP A 1 16.89 21.95 -3.38
N VAL A 2 15.64 21.51 -3.44
CA VAL A 2 14.92 20.90 -2.30
C VAL A 2 15.50 19.53 -1.95
N GLU A 3 15.94 18.77 -2.96
CA GLU A 3 16.56 17.46 -2.76
C GLU A 3 17.78 17.54 -1.85
N LYS A 4 18.65 18.53 -2.09
CA LYS A 4 19.81 18.78 -1.21
C LYS A 4 19.42 19.30 0.17
N LYS A 5 18.39 20.15 0.25
CA LYS A 5 17.93 20.74 1.52
C LYS A 5 17.41 19.68 2.49
N TYR A 6 16.75 18.65 1.99
CA TYR A 6 16.05 17.65 2.80
C TYR A 6 16.60 16.23 2.61
N ASP A 7 17.70 16.08 1.86
CA ASP A 7 18.26 14.76 1.49
C ASP A 7 17.21 13.84 0.86
N LEU A 8 16.56 14.36 -0.20
CA LEU A 8 15.44 13.70 -0.88
C LEU A 8 15.85 13.16 -2.24
N HIS A 9 15.18 12.09 -2.64
CA HIS A 9 15.17 11.58 -4.01
C HIS A 9 13.74 11.65 -4.57
N LEU A 10 13.37 12.82 -5.12
CA LEU A 10 12.00 13.11 -5.53
C LEU A 10 11.47 12.12 -6.57
N TRP A 11 12.27 11.74 -7.56
CA TRP A 11 11.85 10.76 -8.56
C TRP A 11 11.65 9.36 -7.99
N LEU A 12 12.41 8.97 -6.99
CA LEU A 12 12.21 7.70 -6.32
C LEU A 12 10.90 7.71 -5.52
N LEU A 13 10.57 8.83 -4.87
CA LEU A 13 9.30 9.02 -4.19
C LEU A 13 8.13 9.02 -5.17
N ALA A 14 8.26 9.75 -6.28
CA ALA A 14 7.25 9.78 -7.33
C ALA A 14 7.01 8.41 -7.94
N ALA A 15 8.06 7.64 -8.21
CA ALA A 15 7.97 6.28 -8.76
C ALA A 15 7.21 5.32 -7.83
N ASN A 16 7.19 5.59 -6.53
CA ASN A 16 6.43 4.82 -5.55
C ASN A 16 4.92 5.15 -5.55
N GLU A 17 4.52 6.25 -6.19
CA GLU A 17 3.12 6.67 -6.19
C GLU A 17 2.36 6.12 -7.39
N ARG A 18 1.44 5.22 -7.11
CA ARG A 18 0.63 4.53 -8.12
C ARG A 18 -0.26 5.46 -8.93
N LEU A 19 -0.69 6.58 -8.33
CA LEU A 19 -1.52 7.57 -9.01
C LEU A 19 -0.79 8.23 -10.17
N PHE A 20 0.54 8.35 -10.10
CA PHE A 20 1.33 8.96 -11.18
C PHE A 20 1.54 8.02 -12.36
N TYR A 21 1.62 6.69 -12.16
CA TYR A 21 2.12 5.75 -13.16
C TYR A 21 1.12 4.71 -13.67
N GLY A 22 -0.17 4.92 -13.52
CA GLY A 22 -0.98 4.11 -14.37
C GLY A 22 -1.92 3.11 -13.76
N TYR A 23 -2.41 3.37 -12.58
CA TYR A 23 -3.62 2.68 -12.16
C TYR A 23 -4.87 3.17 -12.93
N TYR A 24 -4.72 4.25 -13.71
CA TYR A 24 -5.83 4.88 -14.39
C TYR A 24 -5.51 5.09 -15.87
N ASP A 25 -6.24 4.40 -16.72
CA ASP A 25 -6.11 4.51 -18.19
C ASP A 25 -6.53 5.89 -18.77
N TYR A 26 -6.93 6.85 -17.93
CA TYR A 26 -7.56 8.09 -18.35
C TYR A 26 -6.73 9.36 -18.14
N HIS A 27 -5.71 9.32 -17.32
CA HIS A 27 -4.76 10.42 -17.17
C HIS A 27 -3.36 9.85 -16.89
N ILE A 28 -2.42 10.28 -17.69
CA ILE A 28 -1.00 10.00 -17.48
C ILE A 28 -0.37 11.34 -17.12
N PHE A 29 0.16 11.43 -15.91
CA PHE A 29 0.84 12.64 -15.48
C PHE A 29 2.13 12.84 -16.26
N SER A 30 2.32 14.05 -16.78
CA SER A 30 3.61 14.46 -17.35
C SER A 30 4.63 14.69 -16.23
N GLU A 31 5.92 14.66 -16.59
CA GLU A 31 7.00 14.93 -15.63
C GLU A 31 6.83 16.28 -14.92
N ASN A 32 6.43 17.31 -15.66
CA ASN A 32 6.19 18.64 -15.10
C ASN A 32 5.01 18.68 -14.12
N GLU A 33 3.95 17.93 -14.37
CA GLU A 33 2.82 17.82 -13.44
C GLU A 33 3.25 17.11 -12.14
N VAL A 34 4.00 16.01 -12.25
CA VAL A 34 4.54 15.29 -11.09
C VAL A 34 5.42 16.20 -10.25
N LEU A 35 6.37 16.90 -10.88
CA LEU A 35 7.25 17.83 -10.17
C LEU A 35 6.48 19.00 -9.54
N SER A 36 5.47 19.53 -10.23
CA SER A 36 4.61 20.58 -9.68
C SER A 36 3.82 20.13 -8.46
N ILE A 37 3.30 18.88 -8.47
CA ILE A 37 2.61 18.30 -7.32
C ILE A 37 3.56 18.16 -6.13
N LEU A 38 4.73 17.57 -6.34
CA LEU A 38 5.74 17.41 -5.28
C LEU A 38 6.19 18.76 -4.72
N GLU A 39 6.37 19.76 -5.58
CA GLU A 39 6.72 21.13 -5.14
C GLU A 39 5.63 21.74 -4.24
N GLN A 40 4.36 21.57 -4.62
CA GLN A 40 3.24 22.06 -3.83
C GLN A 40 3.11 21.33 -2.50
N GLU A 41 3.30 20.01 -2.48
CA GLU A 41 3.31 19.22 -1.25
C GLU A 41 4.42 19.68 -0.30
N ILE A 42 5.64 19.91 -0.81
CA ILE A 42 6.73 20.38 0.00
C ILE A 42 6.43 21.76 0.61
N LYS A 43 5.97 22.70 -0.20
CA LYS A 43 5.58 24.04 0.27
C LYS A 43 4.47 23.97 1.33
N LEU A 44 3.50 23.10 1.14
CA LEU A 44 2.43 22.86 2.11
C LEU A 44 2.98 22.32 3.42
N PHE A 45 3.85 21.32 3.36
CA PHE A 45 4.45 20.72 4.56
C PHE A 45 5.36 21.68 5.30
N GLU A 46 6.14 22.48 4.58
CA GLU A 46 6.94 23.57 5.18
C GLU A 46 6.05 24.56 5.92
N SER A 47 4.98 25.03 5.27
CA SER A 47 4.03 25.96 5.87
C SER A 47 3.38 25.40 7.14
N ILE A 48 2.93 24.16 7.10
CA ILE A 48 2.32 23.47 8.26
C ILE A 48 3.33 23.38 9.41
N LEU A 49 4.57 22.98 9.13
CA LEU A 49 5.58 22.82 10.17
C LEU A 49 6.04 24.15 10.76
N ASP A 50 6.08 25.21 9.96
CA ASP A 50 6.46 26.54 10.41
C ASP A 50 5.35 27.21 11.24
N GLU A 51 4.09 26.88 10.96
CA GLU A 51 2.91 27.36 11.71
C GLU A 51 2.73 26.59 13.02
N ILE A 52 2.71 25.26 12.95
CA ILE A 52 2.38 24.39 14.10
C ILE A 52 3.56 24.21 15.04
N LYS A 53 4.80 24.15 14.50
CA LYS A 53 6.05 23.88 15.24
C LYS A 53 5.93 22.67 16.18
N PRO A 54 5.62 21.49 15.65
CA PRO A 54 5.38 20.32 16.48
C PRO A 54 6.65 19.82 17.15
N ASP A 55 6.53 19.30 18.36
CA ASP A 55 7.65 18.64 19.08
C ASP A 55 7.98 17.28 18.48
N PHE A 56 6.97 16.59 17.96
CA PHE A 56 7.12 15.28 17.33
C PHE A 56 6.03 15.02 16.29
N LEU A 57 6.34 14.13 15.36
CA LEU A 57 5.42 13.58 14.36
C LEU A 57 5.14 12.11 14.67
N VAL A 58 3.86 11.72 14.71
CA VAL A 58 3.47 10.29 14.68
C VAL A 58 2.97 9.98 13.28
N THR A 59 3.57 9.02 12.60
CA THR A 59 3.25 8.72 11.21
C THR A 59 3.38 7.24 10.86
N THR A 60 2.87 6.90 9.69
CA THR A 60 3.14 5.65 8.97
C THR A 60 3.70 6.01 7.60
N THR A 61 4.52 5.18 7.00
CA THR A 61 5.18 5.51 5.72
C THR A 61 4.60 4.77 4.52
N ASN A 62 3.31 4.59 4.49
CA ASN A 62 2.66 3.78 3.45
C ASN A 62 2.54 4.49 2.09
N MET A 63 2.50 5.83 2.08
CA MET A 63 2.28 6.65 0.89
C MET A 63 3.47 7.60 0.66
N HIS A 64 3.66 8.08 -0.58
CA HIS A 64 4.76 8.99 -0.92
C HIS A 64 4.75 10.27 -0.07
N HIS A 65 3.59 10.90 0.08
CA HIS A 65 3.45 12.13 0.86
C HIS A 65 3.79 11.92 2.35
N ASN A 66 3.47 10.78 2.95
CA ASN A 66 3.85 10.48 4.33
C ASN A 66 5.37 10.33 4.46
N HIS A 67 6.01 9.70 3.48
CA HIS A 67 7.45 9.54 3.47
C HIS A 67 8.17 10.88 3.21
N LEU A 68 7.65 11.69 2.30
CA LEU A 68 8.14 13.05 2.03
C LEU A 68 8.05 13.91 3.30
N PHE A 69 6.90 13.91 3.97
CA PHE A 69 6.70 14.65 5.21
C PHE A 69 7.63 14.20 6.32
N TYR A 70 7.81 12.88 6.44
CA TYR A 70 8.79 12.29 7.36
C TYR A 70 10.19 12.83 7.13
N GLN A 71 10.70 12.79 5.90
CA GLN A 71 12.05 13.25 5.59
C GLN A 71 12.24 14.75 5.85
N ILE A 72 11.24 15.56 5.55
CA ILE A 72 11.25 16.98 5.91
C ILE A 72 11.33 17.17 7.43
N CYS A 73 10.58 16.40 8.21
CA CYS A 73 10.64 16.45 9.68
C CYS A 73 12.01 16.04 10.21
N VAL A 74 12.61 14.97 9.68
CA VAL A 74 13.95 14.52 10.05
C VAL A 74 14.99 15.62 9.76
N ALA A 75 14.96 16.22 8.58
CA ALA A 75 15.86 17.31 8.21
C ALA A 75 15.68 18.56 9.10
N LYS A 76 14.45 18.84 9.53
CA LYS A 76 14.15 19.91 10.50
C LYS A 76 14.42 19.50 11.96
N LYS A 77 14.93 18.29 12.21
CA LYS A 77 15.23 17.74 13.56
C LYS A 77 13.99 17.58 14.45
N ILE A 78 12.83 17.42 13.86
CA ILE A 78 11.59 17.08 14.56
C ILE A 78 11.64 15.59 14.88
N LYS A 79 11.32 15.22 16.12
CA LYS A 79 11.29 13.80 16.52
C LYS A 79 10.19 13.07 15.78
N VAL A 80 10.50 11.90 15.20
CA VAL A 80 9.52 11.08 14.51
C VAL A 80 9.30 9.77 15.25
N LEU A 81 8.04 9.39 15.36
CA LEU A 81 7.58 8.11 15.89
C LEU A 81 6.79 7.39 14.80
N PHE A 82 7.34 6.27 14.33
CA PHE A 82 6.67 5.40 13.39
C PHE A 82 5.77 4.43 14.11
N MET A 83 4.52 4.38 13.69
CA MET A 83 3.56 3.39 14.11
C MET A 83 3.45 2.30 13.03
N THR A 84 4.08 1.14 13.30
CA THR A 84 4.06 0.00 12.40
C THR A 84 3.13 -1.07 12.97
N PRO A 85 2.08 -1.47 12.24
CA PRO A 85 1.22 -2.55 12.70
C PRO A 85 2.01 -3.87 12.76
N THR A 86 1.94 -4.55 13.88
CA THR A 86 2.43 -5.92 13.98
C THR A 86 1.37 -6.85 13.40
N ARG A 87 1.78 -7.97 12.83
CA ARG A 87 0.81 -8.97 12.37
C ARG A 87 0.30 -9.87 13.50
N LEU A 88 0.41 -9.39 14.75
CA LEU A 88 0.02 -10.10 15.95
C LEU A 88 -1.06 -9.30 16.70
N GLY A 89 -2.32 -9.59 16.42
CA GLY A 89 -3.43 -9.17 17.25
C GLY A 89 -3.70 -7.66 17.32
N GLY A 90 -3.71 -6.93 16.23
CA GLY A 90 -4.08 -5.50 16.23
C GLY A 90 -3.12 -4.60 17.02
N ARG A 91 -1.92 -5.07 17.31
CA ARG A 91 -0.89 -4.33 18.04
C ARG A 91 -0.02 -3.53 17.09
N CYS A 92 0.50 -2.41 17.56
CA CYS A 92 1.45 -1.58 16.83
C CYS A 92 2.79 -1.57 17.58
N MET A 93 3.86 -1.50 16.80
CA MET A 93 5.18 -1.14 17.29
C MET A 93 5.42 0.34 17.02
N MET A 94 6.12 1.00 17.94
CA MET A 94 6.60 2.36 17.78
C MET A 94 8.12 2.32 17.60
N SER A 95 8.63 2.96 16.56
CA SER A 95 10.07 3.09 16.30
C SER A 95 10.42 4.54 15.97
N HIS A 96 11.69 4.90 16.05
CA HIS A 96 12.16 6.23 15.65
C HIS A 96 12.54 6.31 14.17
N ASP A 97 12.65 5.16 13.54
CA ASP A 97 13.01 5.02 12.14
C ASP A 97 12.02 4.08 11.44
N ALA A 98 11.76 4.33 10.15
CA ALA A 98 10.84 3.55 9.35
C ALA A 98 11.33 2.11 9.13
N ASP A 99 12.62 1.90 9.11
CA ASP A 99 13.28 0.70 8.58
C ASP A 99 13.97 -0.14 9.64
N THR A 100 14.18 0.42 10.84
CA THR A 100 14.85 -0.28 11.92
C THR A 100 13.88 -0.64 13.03
N LEU A 101 13.95 -1.90 13.44
CA LEU A 101 13.30 -2.32 14.67
C LEU A 101 14.05 -1.70 15.85
N PRO A 102 13.35 -1.23 16.90
CA PRO A 102 13.99 -0.71 18.08
C PRO A 102 14.88 -1.81 18.68
N SER A 103 16.19 -1.60 18.63
CA SER A 103 17.20 -2.58 19.05
C SER A 103 17.20 -2.85 20.57
N GLN A 104 16.54 -2.02 21.35
CA GLN A 104 16.41 -2.18 22.79
C GLN A 104 15.05 -1.64 23.22
N LEU A 105 14.07 -2.49 23.18
CA LEU A 105 12.89 -2.27 23.99
C LEU A 105 13.26 -2.74 25.41
N ASN A 106 13.66 -1.82 26.29
CA ASN A 106 13.59 -2.02 27.73
C ASN A 106 12.10 -2.13 28.14
N ILE A 107 11.41 -3.08 27.54
CA ILE A 107 10.07 -3.43 27.96
C ILE A 107 10.26 -4.28 29.21
N PRO A 108 9.73 -3.86 30.37
CA PRO A 108 9.68 -4.76 31.52
C PRO A 108 8.99 -6.03 31.04
N ASN A 109 9.68 -7.16 31.24
CA ASN A 109 9.22 -8.47 30.78
C ASN A 109 7.75 -8.63 31.14
N PRO A 110 6.82 -8.68 30.15
CA PRO A 110 5.42 -8.82 30.49
C PRO A 110 5.27 -10.13 31.27
N LYS A 111 4.62 -10.09 32.41
CA LYS A 111 4.38 -11.24 33.26
C LYS A 111 3.61 -12.41 32.61
N ASN A 112 3.36 -12.35 31.33
CA ASN A 112 2.68 -13.38 30.57
C ASN A 112 3.69 -14.07 29.64
N ASP A 113 4.41 -15.03 30.18
CA ASP A 113 5.20 -15.97 29.41
C ASP A 113 4.27 -16.93 28.67
N LEU A 114 3.74 -16.46 27.53
CA LEU A 114 3.02 -17.34 26.62
C LEU A 114 4.02 -18.37 26.06
N THR A 115 3.69 -19.63 26.22
CA THR A 115 4.45 -20.70 25.59
C THR A 115 4.37 -20.58 24.06
N PHE A 116 5.34 -21.16 23.34
CA PHE A 116 5.34 -21.19 21.88
C PHE A 116 4.02 -21.72 21.29
N ASN A 117 3.45 -22.75 21.92
CA ASN A 117 2.17 -23.33 21.48
C ASN A 117 0.99 -22.37 21.66
N GLU A 118 0.99 -21.59 22.74
CA GLU A 118 -0.04 -20.57 22.96
C GLU A 118 0.09 -19.41 22.00
N LEU A 119 1.31 -18.97 21.69
CA LEU A 119 1.57 -17.97 20.66
C LEU A 119 1.14 -18.45 19.28
N GLN A 120 1.42 -19.70 18.93
CA GLN A 120 1.00 -20.28 17.67
C GLN A 120 -0.53 -20.40 17.57
N LYS A 121 -1.18 -20.82 18.67
CA LYS A 121 -2.65 -20.88 18.73
C LYS A 121 -3.27 -19.50 18.62
N TYR A 122 -2.71 -18.51 19.30
CA TYR A 122 -3.12 -17.12 19.20
C TYR A 122 -2.98 -16.58 17.76
N GLN A 123 -1.83 -16.81 17.12
CA GLN A 123 -1.58 -16.39 15.74
C GLN A 123 -2.56 -17.04 14.76
N LYS A 124 -2.89 -18.31 14.94
CA LYS A 124 -3.88 -19.02 14.09
C LYS A 124 -5.31 -18.53 14.33
N SER A 125 -5.64 -18.11 15.55
CA SER A 125 -6.98 -17.59 15.88
C SER A 125 -7.21 -16.15 15.44
N PHE A 126 -6.14 -15.42 15.12
CA PHE A 126 -6.19 -14.02 14.76
C PHE A 126 -6.24 -13.85 13.24
N SER A 127 -7.32 -13.26 12.73
CA SER A 127 -7.41 -12.80 11.35
C SER A 127 -7.31 -11.27 11.32
N LEU A 128 -6.23 -10.76 10.70
CA LEU A 128 -6.04 -9.32 10.46
C LEU A 128 -7.19 -8.70 9.65
N PHE A 129 -7.84 -9.53 8.85
CA PHE A 129 -8.86 -9.10 7.89
C PHE A 129 -10.29 -9.38 8.34
N ALA A 130 -10.48 -10.14 9.43
CA ALA A 130 -11.83 -10.54 9.85
C ALA A 130 -12.77 -9.35 10.11
N GLU A 131 -12.26 -8.26 10.68
CA GLU A 131 -13.06 -7.05 10.89
C GLU A 131 -13.27 -6.29 9.58
N SER A 132 -12.23 -6.21 8.74
CA SER A 132 -12.34 -5.59 7.41
C SER A 132 -13.25 -6.38 6.50
N GLU A 133 -13.20 -7.71 6.55
CA GLU A 133 -14.10 -8.60 5.80
C GLU A 133 -15.55 -8.40 6.23
N LYS A 134 -15.83 -8.36 7.53
CA LYS A 134 -17.16 -8.05 8.05
C LYS A 134 -17.66 -6.67 7.64
N PHE A 135 -16.76 -5.69 7.64
CA PHE A 135 -17.09 -4.34 7.19
C PHE A 135 -17.39 -4.32 5.69
N ILE A 136 -16.57 -4.98 4.88
CA ILE A 136 -16.77 -5.12 3.43
C ILE A 136 -18.05 -5.92 3.14
N GLU A 137 -18.30 -7.00 3.86
CA GLU A 137 -19.54 -7.77 3.76
C GLU A 137 -20.77 -6.95 4.11
N GLY A 138 -20.67 -6.06 5.09
CA GLY A 138 -21.74 -5.12 5.47
C GLY A 138 -22.09 -4.12 4.37
N PHE A 139 -21.14 -3.76 3.51
CA PHE A 139 -21.37 -2.96 2.28
C PHE A 139 -21.75 -3.82 1.08
N SER A 140 -21.90 -5.13 1.27
CA SER A 140 -21.94 -6.13 0.24
C SER A 140 -23.08 -5.90 -0.76
N ASN A 141 -22.67 -5.77 -1.97
CA ASN A 141 -22.78 -6.80 -3.01
C ASN A 141 -24.19 -7.13 -3.50
N SER A 142 -25.25 -6.52 -2.99
CA SER A 142 -26.53 -6.53 -3.67
C SER A 142 -26.39 -5.70 -4.96
N ARG A 143 -26.68 -6.28 -6.11
CA ARG A 143 -26.76 -5.55 -7.39
C ARG A 143 -27.63 -4.30 -7.27
N PHE A 144 -28.63 -4.36 -6.41
CA PHE A 144 -29.52 -3.24 -6.10
C PHE A 144 -28.76 -2.10 -5.38
N ASN A 145 -27.87 -2.41 -4.44
CA ASN A 145 -27.05 -1.41 -3.76
C ASN A 145 -26.06 -0.72 -4.72
N LEU A 146 -25.51 -1.45 -5.68
CA LEU A 146 -24.65 -0.87 -6.71
C LEU A 146 -25.42 0.10 -7.62
N ILE A 147 -26.64 -0.28 -8.05
CA ILE A 147 -27.49 0.61 -8.86
C ILE A 147 -27.90 1.85 -8.05
N LYS A 148 -28.27 1.68 -6.79
CA LYS A 148 -28.60 2.78 -5.88
C LYS A 148 -27.41 3.71 -5.68
N ALA A 149 -26.21 3.17 -5.45
CA ALA A 149 -24.98 3.94 -5.32
C ALA A 149 -24.64 4.70 -6.60
N ALA A 150 -24.77 4.07 -7.77
CA ALA A 150 -24.57 4.73 -9.05
C ALA A 150 -25.56 5.89 -9.27
N PHE A 151 -26.83 5.68 -8.93
CA PHE A 151 -27.85 6.72 -9.00
C PHE A 151 -27.53 7.89 -8.04
N GLN A 152 -27.21 7.59 -6.78
CA GLN A 152 -26.82 8.60 -5.79
C GLN A 152 -25.57 9.38 -6.23
N PHE A 153 -24.57 8.68 -6.80
CA PHE A 153 -23.37 9.31 -7.31
C PHE A 153 -23.67 10.31 -8.44
N VAL A 154 -24.49 9.92 -9.40
CA VAL A 154 -24.79 10.78 -10.56
C VAL A 154 -25.71 11.95 -10.22
N PHE A 155 -26.79 11.69 -9.47
CA PHE A 155 -27.89 12.64 -9.32
C PHE A 155 -27.97 13.34 -7.97
N VAL A 156 -27.44 12.72 -6.90
CA VAL A 156 -27.60 13.25 -5.53
C VAL A 156 -26.30 13.83 -4.99
N SER A 157 -25.15 13.23 -5.28
CA SER A 157 -23.87 13.71 -4.72
C SER A 157 -23.52 15.09 -5.29
N ASN A 158 -23.32 16.04 -4.39
CA ASN A 158 -22.89 17.40 -4.75
C ASN A 158 -21.37 17.48 -4.57
N ASN A 159 -20.61 17.12 -5.60
CA ASN A 159 -19.16 17.32 -5.64
C ASN A 159 -18.90 18.52 -6.54
N SER A 160 -18.81 19.69 -5.94
CA SER A 160 -18.70 20.96 -6.64
C SER A 160 -17.38 21.11 -7.40
N ASN A 161 -16.33 20.39 -7.02
CA ASN A 161 -15.03 20.51 -7.65
C ASN A 161 -14.60 19.18 -8.29
N ILE A 162 -15.01 19.00 -9.54
CA ILE A 162 -14.70 17.80 -10.35
C ILE A 162 -13.19 17.72 -10.66
N ASP A 163 -12.53 18.86 -10.82
CA ASP A 163 -11.13 18.92 -11.24
C ASP A 163 -10.16 18.46 -10.15
N THR A 164 -10.48 18.74 -8.89
CA THR A 164 -9.61 18.43 -7.74
C THR A 164 -10.05 17.22 -6.94
N HIS A 165 -11.28 16.74 -7.12
CA HIS A 165 -11.77 15.60 -6.35
C HIS A 165 -11.16 14.29 -6.87
N TYR A 166 -10.50 13.52 -5.99
CA TYR A 166 -9.79 12.29 -6.33
C TYR A 166 -10.60 11.24 -7.13
N SER A 167 -11.93 11.19 -6.96
CA SER A 167 -12.78 10.25 -7.71
C SER A 167 -13.00 10.64 -9.15
N TYR A 168 -12.84 11.91 -9.48
CA TYR A 168 -13.14 12.42 -10.82
C TYR A 168 -11.91 12.59 -11.69
N TYR A 169 -10.84 13.13 -11.15
CA TYR A 169 -9.62 13.48 -11.91
C TYR A 169 -9.96 14.22 -13.22
N GLY A 170 -10.75 15.28 -13.13
CA GLY A 170 -11.21 16.06 -14.27
C GLY A 170 -12.24 15.37 -15.17
N ARG A 171 -12.74 14.19 -14.83
CA ARG A 171 -13.77 13.48 -15.60
C ARG A 171 -15.17 13.86 -15.16
N THR A 172 -16.12 13.83 -16.08
CA THR A 172 -17.54 13.94 -15.75
C THR A 172 -18.04 12.69 -14.99
N LYS A 173 -19.09 12.85 -14.18
CA LYS A 173 -19.72 11.74 -13.45
C LYS A 173 -20.10 10.57 -14.36
N PHE A 174 -20.63 10.87 -15.56
CA PHE A 174 -20.98 9.83 -16.54
C PHE A 174 -19.75 9.07 -17.02
N ARG A 175 -18.65 9.76 -17.31
CA ARG A 175 -17.41 9.11 -17.73
C ARG A 175 -16.81 8.22 -16.63
N VAL A 176 -16.87 8.67 -15.38
CA VAL A 176 -16.46 7.84 -14.23
C VAL A 176 -17.31 6.57 -14.15
N LEU A 177 -18.64 6.69 -14.26
CA LEU A 177 -19.55 5.56 -14.21
C LEU A 177 -19.30 4.56 -15.36
N ILE A 178 -19.15 5.07 -16.59
CA ILE A 178 -18.85 4.22 -17.76
C ILE A 178 -17.53 3.47 -17.58
N ASN A 179 -16.48 4.16 -17.14
CA ASN A 179 -15.19 3.53 -16.86
C ASN A 179 -15.34 2.43 -15.80
N SER A 180 -16.06 2.69 -14.70
CA SER A 180 -16.31 1.70 -13.65
C SER A 180 -17.04 0.45 -14.17
N ILE A 181 -17.99 0.61 -15.09
CA ILE A 181 -18.67 -0.51 -15.75
C ILE A 181 -17.68 -1.32 -16.59
N PHE A 182 -16.86 -0.65 -17.39
CA PHE A 182 -15.83 -1.33 -18.17
C PHE A 182 -14.82 -2.06 -17.30
N ASP A 183 -14.40 -1.48 -16.17
CA ASP A 183 -13.48 -2.12 -15.23
C ASP A 183 -14.10 -3.40 -14.64
N VAL A 184 -15.37 -3.40 -14.28
CA VAL A 184 -16.07 -4.60 -13.82
C VAL A 184 -16.08 -5.70 -14.89
N ILE A 185 -16.34 -5.33 -16.15
CA ILE A 185 -16.36 -6.28 -17.28
C ILE A 185 -14.93 -6.82 -17.51
N LYS A 186 -13.93 -5.95 -17.59
CA LYS A 186 -12.52 -6.29 -17.78
C LYS A 186 -12.01 -7.22 -16.67
N THR A 187 -12.36 -6.93 -15.41
CA THR A 187 -12.02 -7.75 -14.24
C THR A 187 -12.63 -9.15 -14.37
N LYS A 188 -13.90 -9.26 -14.74
CA LYS A 188 -14.53 -10.59 -14.93
C LYS A 188 -13.83 -11.44 -16.00
N TYR A 189 -13.45 -10.83 -17.12
CA TYR A 189 -12.72 -11.56 -18.17
C TYR A 189 -11.34 -11.98 -17.70
N ARG A 190 -10.62 -11.08 -17.04
CA ARG A 190 -9.30 -11.37 -16.44
C ARG A 190 -9.39 -12.50 -15.42
N THR A 191 -10.33 -12.44 -14.49
CA THR A 191 -10.54 -13.48 -13.47
C THR A 191 -10.79 -14.84 -14.12
N LYS A 192 -11.68 -14.92 -15.12
CA LYS A 192 -11.94 -16.17 -15.85
C LYS A 192 -10.71 -16.73 -16.56
N PHE A 193 -9.85 -15.87 -17.09
CA PHE A 193 -8.60 -16.27 -17.73
C PHE A 193 -7.60 -16.80 -16.69
N ILE A 194 -7.43 -16.08 -15.60
CA ILE A 194 -6.53 -16.44 -14.50
C ILE A 194 -6.94 -17.76 -13.86
N GLU A 195 -8.23 -17.97 -13.59
CA GLU A 195 -8.77 -19.22 -13.02
C GLU A 195 -8.48 -20.47 -13.87
N LYS A 196 -8.23 -20.31 -15.16
CA LYS A 196 -7.84 -21.43 -16.04
C LYS A 196 -6.38 -21.81 -15.92
N ILE A 197 -5.54 -20.87 -15.52
CA ILE A 197 -4.08 -21.02 -15.48
C ILE A 197 -3.61 -21.36 -14.07
N PHE A 198 -4.26 -20.80 -13.05
CA PHE A 198 -3.85 -20.96 -11.67
C PHE A 198 -4.30 -22.29 -11.08
N LEU A 199 -3.44 -22.85 -10.25
CA LEU A 199 -3.76 -24.02 -9.46
C LEU A 199 -4.79 -23.66 -8.38
N LYS A 200 -5.86 -24.46 -8.31
CA LYS A 200 -6.93 -24.27 -7.30
C LYS A 200 -6.61 -24.95 -5.98
N GLN A 201 -5.73 -25.96 -6.01
CA GLN A 201 -5.32 -26.72 -4.84
C GLN A 201 -3.83 -26.99 -4.92
N ILE A 202 -3.17 -26.89 -3.79
CA ILE A 202 -1.75 -27.24 -3.68
C ILE A 202 -1.68 -28.77 -3.60
N PRO A 203 -1.00 -29.46 -4.54
CA PRO A 203 -0.83 -30.90 -4.48
C PRO A 203 0.05 -31.28 -3.27
N ASP A 204 -0.09 -32.52 -2.81
CA ASP A 204 0.72 -33.08 -1.74
C ASP A 204 2.13 -33.41 -2.25
N VAL A 205 2.97 -32.39 -2.32
CA VAL A 205 4.36 -32.46 -2.78
C VAL A 205 5.22 -31.52 -1.95
N ASN A 206 6.50 -31.79 -1.88
CA ASN A 206 7.44 -30.84 -1.27
C ASN A 206 7.49 -29.56 -2.11
N PHE A 207 7.33 -28.43 -1.47
CA PHE A 207 7.32 -27.16 -2.17
C PHE A 207 7.98 -26.02 -1.40
N VAL A 208 8.39 -25.01 -2.15
CA VAL A 208 8.74 -23.68 -1.68
C VAL A 208 7.63 -22.73 -2.11
N PHE A 209 7.19 -21.88 -1.19
CA PHE A 209 6.16 -20.89 -1.44
C PHE A 209 6.77 -19.49 -1.51
N PHE A 210 6.50 -18.79 -2.60
CA PHE A 210 6.98 -17.42 -2.83
C PHE A 210 5.79 -16.49 -3.17
N PRO A 211 5.38 -15.63 -2.25
CA PRO A 211 4.37 -14.61 -2.54
C PRO A 211 5.01 -13.44 -3.28
N LEU A 212 4.39 -13.00 -4.37
CA LEU A 212 4.80 -11.78 -5.05
C LEU A 212 4.42 -10.55 -4.23
N HIS A 213 5.27 -9.55 -4.29
CA HIS A 213 4.94 -8.21 -3.84
C HIS A 213 4.21 -7.46 -4.95
N LEU A 214 3.38 -6.51 -4.55
CA LEU A 214 2.76 -5.60 -5.49
C LEU A 214 3.83 -4.64 -6.07
N ASP A 215 3.85 -4.51 -7.39
CA ASP A 215 4.80 -3.65 -8.09
C ASP A 215 4.02 -2.56 -8.88
N PRO A 216 4.42 -1.29 -8.79
CA PRO A 216 5.43 -0.71 -7.92
C PRO A 216 4.92 -0.50 -6.47
N GLU A 217 5.74 -0.81 -5.50
CA GLU A 217 5.42 -0.61 -4.10
C GLU A 217 6.65 -0.15 -3.32
N ARG A 218 6.43 0.66 -2.28
CA ARG A 218 7.49 1.20 -1.42
C ARG A 218 8.44 0.13 -0.90
N SER A 219 7.89 -1.01 -0.48
CA SER A 219 8.66 -2.13 0.05
C SER A 219 9.74 -2.66 -0.90
N LEU A 220 9.50 -2.61 -2.20
CA LEU A 220 10.49 -2.97 -3.21
C LEU A 220 11.32 -1.76 -3.67
N LEU A 221 10.67 -0.65 -4.03
CA LEU A 221 11.36 0.49 -4.61
C LEU A 221 12.32 1.20 -3.66
N LEU A 222 11.94 1.38 -2.40
CA LEU A 222 12.72 2.13 -1.42
C LEU A 222 13.62 1.22 -0.56
N HIS A 223 13.10 0.05 -0.11
CA HIS A 223 13.81 -0.77 0.87
C HIS A 223 14.54 -1.95 0.25
N ALA A 224 14.16 -2.40 -0.94
CA ALA A 224 14.74 -3.57 -1.59
C ALA A 224 14.88 -3.40 -3.11
N PRO A 225 15.54 -2.33 -3.60
CA PRO A 225 15.59 -2.02 -5.03
C PRO A 225 16.24 -3.11 -5.88
N PHE A 226 17.13 -3.91 -5.30
CA PHE A 226 17.75 -5.06 -5.98
C PHE A 226 16.77 -6.19 -6.31
N TYR A 227 15.60 -6.21 -5.65
CA TYR A 227 14.60 -7.26 -5.81
C TYR A 227 13.37 -6.81 -6.60
N LEU A 228 13.47 -5.70 -7.33
CA LEU A 228 12.38 -5.19 -8.17
C LEU A 228 11.99 -6.19 -9.26
N ASN A 229 12.97 -6.86 -9.88
CA ASN A 229 12.69 -7.87 -10.88
C ASN A 229 12.29 -9.19 -10.23
N GLN A 230 11.05 -9.30 -9.82
CA GLN A 230 10.52 -10.49 -9.15
C GLN A 230 10.55 -11.74 -10.06
N LEU A 231 10.49 -11.58 -11.37
CA LEU A 231 10.63 -12.70 -12.30
C LEU A 231 12.04 -13.33 -12.24
N GLU A 232 13.06 -12.50 -12.07
CA GLU A 232 14.43 -13.01 -11.89
C GLU A 232 14.59 -13.72 -10.55
N ILE A 233 13.96 -13.21 -9.50
CA ILE A 233 13.92 -13.89 -8.19
C ILE A 233 13.27 -15.28 -8.34
N ILE A 234 12.12 -15.37 -9.01
CA ILE A 234 11.44 -16.65 -9.28
C ILE A 234 12.37 -17.61 -10.02
N ARG A 235 13.07 -17.14 -11.05
CA ARG A 235 14.03 -17.96 -11.83
C ARG A 235 15.17 -18.45 -10.95
N ASN A 236 15.72 -17.61 -10.11
CA ASN A 236 16.83 -17.97 -9.22
C ASN A 236 16.38 -18.96 -8.15
N ILE A 237 15.22 -18.77 -7.54
CA ILE A 237 14.64 -19.76 -6.62
C ILE A 237 14.43 -21.09 -7.34
N ALA A 238 13.79 -21.07 -8.51
CA ALA A 238 13.50 -22.29 -9.25
C ALA A 238 14.77 -23.09 -9.63
N LYS A 239 15.85 -22.39 -10.00
CA LYS A 239 17.15 -23.02 -10.28
C LYS A 239 17.85 -23.60 -9.04
N SER A 240 17.55 -23.04 -7.87
CA SER A 240 18.17 -23.44 -6.59
C SER A 240 17.38 -24.51 -5.84
N LEU A 241 16.22 -24.92 -6.35
CA LEU A 241 15.39 -25.92 -5.70
C LEU A 241 16.05 -27.30 -5.73
N PRO A 242 15.99 -28.06 -4.61
CA PRO A 242 16.37 -29.47 -4.62
C PRO A 242 15.48 -30.30 -5.56
N ILE A 243 16.03 -31.40 -6.04
CA ILE A 243 15.27 -32.34 -6.86
C ILE A 243 14.03 -32.82 -6.08
N GLY A 244 12.89 -32.84 -6.73
CA GLY A 244 11.59 -33.22 -6.14
C GLY A 244 10.80 -32.08 -5.49
N TYR A 245 11.36 -30.89 -5.37
CA TYR A 245 10.62 -29.70 -4.90
C TYR A 245 9.97 -28.96 -6.06
N LYS A 246 8.83 -28.31 -5.76
CA LYS A 246 8.15 -27.40 -6.68
C LYS A 246 8.13 -25.99 -6.11
N LEU A 247 8.12 -24.99 -6.98
CA LEU A 247 7.93 -23.60 -6.60
C LEU A 247 6.47 -23.21 -6.84
N PHE A 248 5.78 -22.79 -5.78
CA PHE A 248 4.46 -22.17 -5.87
C PHE A 248 4.61 -20.68 -5.68
N VAL A 249 4.20 -19.94 -6.69
CA VAL A 249 4.20 -18.48 -6.68
C VAL A 249 2.76 -18.00 -6.49
N LYS A 250 2.55 -17.16 -5.48
CA LYS A 250 1.25 -16.53 -5.26
C LYS A 250 1.30 -15.10 -5.76
N GLU A 251 0.40 -14.78 -6.67
CA GLU A 251 0.16 -13.40 -7.07
C GLU A 251 -0.53 -12.61 -5.94
N HIS A 252 -0.24 -11.30 -5.88
CA HIS A 252 -0.74 -10.41 -4.81
C HIS A 252 -2.22 -10.10 -4.98
#